data_5e0896bfb6f2c20cf4dc397af2c4a247
#
_entry.id   5e0896bfb6f2c20cf4dc397af2c4a247
#
_cell.length_a   1.000
_cell.length_b   1.000
_cell.length_c   1.000
_cell.angle_alpha   90.00
_cell.angle_beta   90.00
_cell.angle_gamma   90.00
#
_symmetry.space_group_name_H-M   'P 1'
#
loop_
_entity.id
_entity.type
_entity.pdbx_description
1 polymer ?
#
loop_
_entity_poly.entity_id
_entity_poly.type
_entity_poly.pdbx_seq_one_letter_code
_entity_poly.pdbx_strand_id
1 'polypeptide(L)'
;MSEFRIDQIKSQDATRGPDVAGITTFTGSSGIVMPSGDTAYRGGRGRGLFAIGFGPSHSNTVNYITISTTGNALDFGDLTRANDYVSGLASSVRGVWCGGNAPGDTSQNTIDYVTISATGNAFDFGDLSSAEHGVGTVSNSTRGLAGGGYDQSNYRSTIDQITISTLGNAFFFGDLVTACNNFSNAASSTRGIWINYYAPSPGTYNNTMQYVTISTMGDAQDFGDAGINGATDSNGASNSVRGVFGGGDYPGVPFNAAIDYITIASLGDSVDFGDLSVARGQVGAVSSPSRCCWAGGETPSLSDVIDYVTIATLGDATDFGNLTAARRR
;
A
#
# COMPACT_ATOMS: atom_id res chain seq x y z
N MET A 1 -35.31 -22.10 4.39
CA MET A 1 -34.78 -20.96 5.17
C MET A 1 -35.94 -20.05 5.49
N SER A 2 -36.15 -19.71 6.75
CA SER A 2 -37.17 -18.74 7.15
C SER A 2 -36.63 -17.35 7.01
N GLU A 3 -37.28 -16.51 6.22
CA GLU A 3 -36.92 -15.09 6.05
C GLU A 3 -37.88 -14.25 6.91
N PHE A 4 -37.33 -13.36 7.71
CA PHE A 4 -38.08 -12.40 8.52
C PHE A 4 -37.82 -11.00 8.01
N ARG A 5 -38.83 -10.30 7.51
CA ARG A 5 -38.72 -8.96 6.97
C ARG A 5 -39.35 -7.95 7.93
N ILE A 6 -38.58 -6.93 8.29
CA ILE A 6 -39.01 -5.84 9.18
C ILE A 6 -38.65 -4.51 8.52
N ASP A 7 -39.58 -3.59 8.46
CA ASP A 7 -39.36 -2.23 7.94
C ASP A 7 -38.65 -1.34 8.96
N GLN A 8 -38.85 -1.56 10.24
CA GLN A 8 -38.22 -0.82 11.33
C GLN A 8 -37.97 -1.69 12.56
N ILE A 9 -36.81 -1.53 13.18
CA ILE A 9 -36.48 -2.13 14.47
C ILE A 9 -36.29 -0.98 15.46
N LYS A 10 -37.07 -0.95 16.52
CA LYS A 10 -36.97 0.05 17.61
C LYS A 10 -36.95 -0.67 18.95
N SER A 11 -36.32 -0.05 19.96
CA SER A 11 -36.49 -0.48 21.33
C SER A 11 -37.94 -0.37 21.77
N GLN A 12 -38.35 -1.14 22.76
CA GLN A 12 -39.74 -1.18 23.23
C GLN A 12 -40.24 0.20 23.74
N ASP A 13 -39.30 1.02 24.23
CA ASP A 13 -39.56 2.37 24.72
C ASP A 13 -39.26 3.46 23.68
N ALA A 14 -38.79 3.09 22.49
CA ALA A 14 -38.37 3.99 21.42
C ALA A 14 -37.28 5.03 21.80
N THR A 15 -36.61 4.85 22.92
CA THR A 15 -35.63 5.83 23.45
C THR A 15 -34.20 5.53 23.05
N ARG A 16 -33.90 4.30 22.62
CA ARG A 16 -32.57 3.86 22.16
C ARG A 16 -32.67 2.86 21.02
N GLY A 17 -31.58 2.65 20.34
CA GLY A 17 -31.49 1.64 19.28
C GLY A 17 -31.64 0.22 19.85
N PRO A 18 -32.01 -0.76 19.01
CA PRO A 18 -32.13 -2.14 19.42
C PRO A 18 -30.77 -2.76 19.75
N ASP A 19 -30.72 -3.55 20.80
CA ASP A 19 -29.60 -4.44 21.07
C ASP A 19 -29.78 -5.72 20.22
N VAL A 20 -28.83 -6.03 19.35
CA VAL A 20 -28.81 -7.23 18.53
C VAL A 20 -27.75 -8.17 19.09
N ALA A 21 -28.16 -9.24 19.74
CA ALA A 21 -27.27 -10.27 20.27
C ALA A 21 -27.11 -11.40 19.23
N GLY A 22 -25.87 -11.84 19.02
CA GLY A 22 -25.57 -12.94 18.11
C GLY A 22 -24.93 -12.52 16.78
N ILE A 23 -24.82 -13.46 15.83
CA ILE A 23 -24.27 -13.19 14.50
C ILE A 23 -25.38 -12.63 13.63
N THR A 24 -25.23 -11.40 13.21
CA THR A 24 -26.19 -10.71 12.33
C THR A 24 -25.52 -10.33 11.04
N THR A 25 -26.11 -10.70 9.91
CA THR A 25 -25.65 -10.30 8.58
C THR A 25 -26.54 -9.17 8.05
N PHE A 26 -25.93 -8.02 7.79
CA PHE A 26 -26.58 -6.87 7.16
C PHE A 26 -26.13 -6.76 5.71
N THR A 27 -27.06 -6.81 4.77
CA THR A 27 -26.78 -6.59 3.34
C THR A 27 -27.23 -5.21 2.94
N GLY A 28 -26.26 -4.34 2.72
CA GLY A 28 -26.48 -3.01 2.12
C GLY A 28 -27.17 -2.00 3.01
N SER A 29 -26.54 -0.96 3.25
CA SER A 29 -26.99 0.44 3.25
C SER A 29 -26.09 1.34 4.08
N SER A 30 -26.09 2.58 3.72
CA SER A 30 -25.41 3.67 4.42
C SER A 30 -25.85 3.75 5.89
N GLY A 31 -24.91 3.67 6.80
CA GLY A 31 -25.12 3.94 8.22
C GLY A 31 -24.91 2.77 9.17
N ILE A 32 -24.74 1.54 8.69
CA ILE A 32 -24.44 0.39 9.55
C ILE A 32 -22.95 0.05 9.44
N VAL A 33 -22.24 0.14 10.55
CA VAL A 33 -20.84 -0.32 10.64
C VAL A 33 -20.84 -1.81 10.95
N MET A 34 -20.43 -2.63 9.99
CA MET A 34 -20.31 -4.07 10.14
C MET A 34 -19.05 -4.44 10.90
N PRO A 35 -19.11 -5.30 11.93
CA PRO A 35 -17.91 -5.74 12.65
C PRO A 35 -16.97 -6.63 11.81
N SER A 36 -17.46 -7.21 10.73
CA SER A 36 -16.72 -8.15 9.87
C SER A 36 -16.73 -7.68 8.41
N GLY A 37 -15.97 -6.72 8.07
CA GLY A 37 -15.75 -6.32 6.69
C GLY A 37 -14.31 -5.92 6.54
N ASP A 38 -13.88 -5.64 5.33
CA ASP A 38 -12.56 -5.16 5.04
C ASP A 38 -12.21 -3.99 5.96
N THR A 39 -11.28 -4.23 6.88
CA THR A 39 -10.98 -3.33 7.97
C THR A 39 -10.16 -2.13 7.53
N ALA A 40 -9.58 -2.18 6.34
CA ALA A 40 -8.79 -1.07 5.78
C ALA A 40 -9.59 0.24 5.63
N TYR A 41 -10.92 0.14 5.54
CA TYR A 41 -11.78 1.31 5.35
C TYR A 41 -12.31 1.94 6.66
N ARG A 42 -12.11 1.29 7.83
CA ARG A 42 -12.69 1.73 9.09
C ARG A 42 -11.72 2.50 9.94
N GLY A 43 -12.09 3.67 10.41
CA GLY A 43 -11.32 4.49 11.35
C GLY A 43 -10.45 5.55 10.69
N GLY A 44 -9.91 5.32 9.50
CA GLY A 44 -9.06 6.26 8.77
C GLY A 44 -9.81 7.42 8.08
N ARG A 45 -11.12 7.54 8.23
CA ARG A 45 -11.95 8.53 7.56
C ARG A 45 -11.83 8.53 6.03
N GLY A 46 -11.47 7.40 5.42
CA GLY A 46 -11.24 7.29 3.98
C GLY A 46 -10.02 8.07 3.47
N ARG A 47 -9.04 8.29 4.33
CA ARG A 47 -7.80 8.98 3.98
C ARG A 47 -6.80 8.04 3.32
N GLY A 48 -6.15 8.51 2.26
CA GLY A 48 -4.91 7.97 1.72
C GLY A 48 -3.75 8.85 2.15
N LEU A 49 -2.67 8.27 2.63
CA LEU A 49 -1.49 8.96 3.14
C LEU A 49 -0.29 8.67 2.25
N PHE A 50 0.41 9.71 1.83
CA PHE A 50 1.60 9.62 1.00
C PHE A 50 2.79 10.22 1.74
N ALA A 51 3.79 9.40 2.05
CA ALA A 51 5.10 9.85 2.49
C ALA A 51 6.08 9.71 1.31
N ILE A 52 6.04 10.67 0.40
CA ILE A 52 6.86 10.68 -0.81
C ILE A 52 8.07 11.57 -0.54
N GLY A 53 9.23 10.94 -0.37
CA GLY A 53 10.35 11.53 0.33
C GLY A 53 11.39 12.28 -0.51
N PHE A 54 11.34 12.22 -1.86
CA PHE A 54 12.36 12.88 -2.68
C PHE A 54 11.76 13.97 -3.58
N GLY A 55 12.26 15.20 -3.36
CA GLY A 55 12.01 16.37 -4.17
C GLY A 55 13.34 16.98 -4.63
N PRO A 56 13.50 18.29 -4.56
CA PRO A 56 14.84 18.94 -4.69
C PRO A 56 15.82 18.48 -3.59
N SER A 57 15.32 17.96 -2.48
CA SER A 57 16.04 17.35 -1.37
C SER A 57 15.14 16.30 -0.71
N HIS A 58 15.71 15.45 0.14
CA HIS A 58 14.93 14.54 0.97
C HIS A 58 13.91 15.30 1.82
N SER A 59 12.73 14.72 1.99
CA SER A 59 11.63 15.30 2.74
C SER A 59 11.04 14.28 3.72
N ASN A 60 10.49 14.77 4.82
CA ASN A 60 9.73 13.97 5.79
C ASN A 60 8.23 14.22 5.69
N THR A 61 7.78 15.10 4.80
CA THR A 61 6.38 15.52 4.72
C THR A 61 5.46 14.37 4.31
N VAL A 62 4.40 14.17 5.07
CA VAL A 62 3.29 13.26 4.76
C VAL A 62 2.12 14.09 4.24
N ASN A 63 1.65 13.77 3.05
CA ASN A 63 0.44 14.34 2.49
C ASN A 63 -0.73 13.38 2.63
N TYR A 64 -1.97 13.90 2.65
CA TYR A 64 -3.17 13.06 2.62
C TYR A 64 -4.22 13.55 1.66
N ILE A 65 -5.02 12.62 1.17
CA ILE A 65 -6.24 12.83 0.40
C ILE A 65 -7.43 12.17 1.08
N THR A 66 -8.63 12.62 0.74
CA THR A 66 -9.86 11.86 1.01
C THR A 66 -10.19 11.05 -0.24
N ILE A 67 -9.92 9.74 -0.26
CA ILE A 67 -9.96 8.89 -1.48
C ILE A 67 -11.32 8.92 -2.19
N SER A 68 -12.42 9.10 -1.47
CA SER A 68 -13.77 9.14 -2.05
C SER A 68 -14.10 10.44 -2.80
N THR A 69 -13.31 11.50 -2.60
CA THR A 69 -13.60 12.84 -3.15
C THR A 69 -12.35 13.38 -3.84
N THR A 70 -12.46 13.70 -5.13
CA THR A 70 -11.34 14.31 -5.89
C THR A 70 -10.99 15.68 -5.33
N GLY A 71 -9.71 16.02 -5.41
CA GLY A 71 -9.15 17.29 -4.94
C GLY A 71 -7.69 17.16 -4.56
N ASN A 72 -7.05 18.28 -4.32
CA ASN A 72 -5.64 18.33 -3.97
C ASN A 72 -5.38 17.72 -2.60
N ALA A 73 -4.19 17.16 -2.45
CA ALA A 73 -3.71 16.68 -1.17
C ALA A 73 -3.48 17.84 -0.19
N LEU A 74 -3.60 17.51 1.07
CA LEU A 74 -3.34 18.42 2.19
C LEU A 74 -2.15 17.89 3.00
N ASP A 75 -1.52 18.78 3.73
CA ASP A 75 -0.49 18.40 4.69
C ASP A 75 -1.09 17.61 5.85
N PHE A 76 -0.48 16.47 6.15
CA PHE A 76 -0.86 15.61 7.28
C PHE A 76 0.04 15.85 8.50
N GLY A 77 1.32 16.06 8.26
CA GLY A 77 2.42 16.16 9.23
C GLY A 77 3.70 15.57 8.65
N ASP A 78 4.65 15.21 9.51
CA ASP A 78 5.97 14.77 9.11
C ASP A 78 6.32 13.39 9.66
N LEU A 79 7.12 12.60 8.92
CA LEU A 79 7.86 11.46 9.45
C LEU A 79 8.91 11.93 10.45
N THR A 80 9.41 11.03 11.28
CA THR A 80 10.48 11.36 12.25
C THR A 80 11.77 11.75 11.58
N ARG A 81 11.98 11.36 10.31
CA ARG A 81 13.17 11.65 9.51
C ARG A 81 12.83 11.97 8.05
N ALA A 82 13.67 12.75 7.41
CA ALA A 82 13.64 12.96 5.97
C ALA A 82 14.28 11.74 5.28
N ASN A 83 13.46 10.96 4.60
CA ASN A 83 13.85 9.72 3.92
C ASN A 83 13.19 9.66 2.55
N ASP A 84 13.84 8.97 1.59
CA ASP A 84 13.19 8.44 0.40
C ASP A 84 13.15 6.90 0.46
N TYR A 85 12.54 6.25 -0.52
CA TYR A 85 12.43 4.79 -0.59
C TYR A 85 11.79 4.13 0.66
N VAL A 86 10.96 4.87 1.38
CA VAL A 86 10.15 4.31 2.46
C VAL A 86 8.95 3.57 1.89
N SER A 87 8.56 2.47 2.49
CA SER A 87 7.37 1.73 2.07
C SER A 87 6.30 1.75 3.15
N GLY A 88 5.05 1.97 2.72
CA GLY A 88 3.93 2.16 3.62
C GLY A 88 3.00 0.95 3.71
N LEU A 89 2.53 0.65 4.91
CA LEU A 89 1.47 -0.30 5.19
C LEU A 89 0.46 0.31 6.18
N ALA A 90 -0.72 -0.27 6.28
CA ALA A 90 -1.73 0.29 7.15
C ALA A 90 -2.66 -0.75 7.77
N SER A 91 -3.24 -0.38 8.89
CA SER A 91 -4.51 -0.92 9.39
C SER A 91 -5.62 0.13 9.21
N SER A 92 -6.80 -0.16 9.71
CA SER A 92 -7.89 0.85 9.74
C SER A 92 -7.60 2.07 10.63
N VAL A 93 -6.57 2.02 11.47
CA VAL A 93 -6.27 3.06 12.47
C VAL A 93 -4.91 3.69 12.26
N ARG A 94 -3.89 2.89 11.94
CA ARG A 94 -2.50 3.31 11.81
C ARG A 94 -2.02 3.22 10.37
N GLY A 95 -1.34 4.27 9.90
CA GLY A 95 -0.39 4.23 8.80
C GLY A 95 1.00 4.00 9.37
N VAL A 96 1.78 3.13 8.75
CA VAL A 96 3.13 2.74 9.19
C VAL A 96 4.06 2.79 7.99
N TRP A 97 5.27 3.33 8.17
CA TRP A 97 6.31 3.37 7.14
C TRP A 97 7.57 2.68 7.64
N CYS A 98 8.17 1.88 6.79
CA CYS A 98 9.30 1.02 7.13
C CYS A 98 10.54 1.36 6.32
N GLY A 99 11.70 1.42 6.97
CA GLY A 99 13.01 1.58 6.34
C GLY A 99 13.20 2.94 5.69
N GLY A 100 13.86 2.94 4.55
CA GLY A 100 14.12 4.14 3.75
C GLY A 100 15.59 4.49 3.64
N ASN A 101 15.88 5.51 2.86
CA ASN A 101 17.22 6.02 2.62
C ASN A 101 17.30 7.49 3.06
N ALA A 102 18.15 7.76 4.04
CA ALA A 102 18.35 9.10 4.57
C ALA A 102 19.37 9.90 3.76
N PRO A 103 19.45 11.24 3.92
CA PRO A 103 20.49 12.05 3.30
C PRO A 103 21.89 11.50 3.56
N GLY A 104 22.72 11.45 2.51
CA GLY A 104 24.04 10.82 2.56
C GLY A 104 24.04 9.34 2.20
N ASP A 105 22.94 8.88 1.60
CA ASP A 105 22.79 7.52 1.05
C ASP A 105 22.92 6.44 2.14
N THR A 106 22.13 6.60 3.21
CA THR A 106 22.21 5.74 4.40
C THR A 106 20.88 5.02 4.61
N SER A 107 20.87 3.69 4.40
CA SER A 107 19.72 2.83 4.71
C SER A 107 19.31 2.93 6.18
N GLN A 108 18.02 2.90 6.45
CA GLN A 108 17.43 3.05 7.77
C GLN A 108 16.66 1.79 8.19
N ASN A 109 16.65 1.49 9.48
CA ASN A 109 15.80 0.44 10.04
C ASN A 109 14.55 0.99 10.74
N THR A 110 14.39 2.30 10.81
CA THR A 110 13.30 2.96 11.53
C THR A 110 11.95 2.56 10.97
N ILE A 111 11.00 2.31 11.86
CA ILE A 111 9.59 2.15 11.55
C ILE A 111 8.84 3.33 12.19
N ASP A 112 8.19 4.13 11.37
CA ASP A 112 7.39 5.28 11.80
C ASP A 112 5.90 4.97 11.71
N TYR A 113 5.07 5.57 12.59
CA TYR A 113 3.62 5.44 12.50
C TYR A 113 2.86 6.73 12.79
N VAL A 114 1.65 6.81 12.24
CA VAL A 114 0.66 7.84 12.55
C VAL A 114 -0.70 7.22 12.86
N THR A 115 -1.55 7.99 13.53
CA THR A 115 -2.99 7.68 13.64
C THR A 115 -3.72 8.35 12.46
N ILE A 116 -4.24 7.57 11.51
CA ILE A 116 -4.79 8.07 10.23
C ILE A 116 -5.93 9.10 10.44
N SER A 117 -6.73 8.95 11.48
CA SER A 117 -7.88 9.82 11.74
C SER A 117 -7.54 11.22 12.25
N ALA A 118 -6.30 11.45 12.70
CA ALA A 118 -5.86 12.73 13.25
C ALA A 118 -4.56 13.17 12.56
N THR A 119 -4.54 14.39 12.01
CA THR A 119 -3.32 14.98 11.46
C THR A 119 -2.30 15.25 12.56
N GLY A 120 -1.03 15.12 12.23
CA GLY A 120 0.08 15.31 13.14
C GLY A 120 1.31 14.51 12.69
N ASN A 121 2.44 14.77 13.33
CA ASN A 121 3.68 14.10 13.02
C ASN A 121 3.67 12.63 13.41
N ALA A 122 4.48 11.85 12.73
CA ALA A 122 4.71 10.45 13.05
C ALA A 122 5.46 10.28 14.37
N PHE A 123 5.29 9.12 14.93
CA PHE A 123 6.00 8.65 16.13
C PHE A 123 6.81 7.42 15.76
N ASP A 124 7.89 7.21 16.49
CA ASP A 124 8.66 5.98 16.42
C ASP A 124 7.81 4.78 16.83
N PHE A 125 7.79 3.76 15.97
CA PHE A 125 7.12 2.48 16.20
C PHE A 125 8.09 1.43 16.76
N GLY A 126 9.32 1.43 16.30
CA GLY A 126 10.38 0.46 16.53
C GLY A 126 11.27 0.33 15.28
N ASP A 127 12.00 -0.77 15.18
CA ASP A 127 12.99 -0.98 14.12
C ASP A 127 12.75 -2.28 13.34
N LEU A 128 13.12 -2.28 12.04
CA LEU A 128 13.34 -3.49 11.25
C LEU A 128 14.55 -4.27 11.79
N SER A 129 14.66 -5.53 11.42
CA SER A 129 15.80 -6.39 11.82
C SER A 129 17.14 -5.91 11.26
N SER A 130 17.13 -5.19 10.14
CA SER A 130 18.29 -4.54 9.52
C SER A 130 17.93 -3.21 8.88
N ALA A 131 18.95 -2.37 8.65
CA ALA A 131 18.77 -1.08 7.97
C ALA A 131 18.68 -1.31 6.47
N GLU A 132 17.54 -0.96 5.87
CA GLU A 132 17.24 -1.24 4.47
C GLU A 132 16.40 -0.13 3.83
N HIS A 133 16.52 0.02 2.51
CA HIS A 133 15.63 0.85 1.72
C HIS A 133 15.04 0.07 0.54
N GLY A 134 13.95 0.58 -0.02
CA GLY A 134 13.25 -0.10 -1.12
C GLY A 134 12.63 -1.43 -0.70
N VAL A 135 12.26 -1.58 0.57
CA VAL A 135 11.49 -2.74 1.06
C VAL A 135 10.09 -2.74 0.46
N GLY A 136 9.53 -3.93 0.26
CA GLY A 136 8.13 -4.08 -0.11
C GLY A 136 7.26 -4.33 1.12
N THR A 137 6.19 -3.57 1.30
CA THR A 137 5.32 -3.74 2.47
C THR A 137 3.91 -4.20 2.10
N VAL A 138 3.42 -5.18 2.85
CA VAL A 138 2.05 -5.70 2.75
C VAL A 138 1.45 -5.85 4.12
N SER A 139 0.14 -5.77 4.24
CA SER A 139 -0.52 -5.92 5.55
C SER A 139 -1.94 -6.45 5.47
N ASN A 140 -2.38 -7.00 6.58
CA ASN A 140 -3.80 -7.10 6.89
C ASN A 140 -4.14 -6.16 8.07
N SER A 141 -5.31 -6.31 8.65
CA SER A 141 -5.75 -5.42 9.75
C SER A 141 -4.89 -5.48 11.02
N THR A 142 -4.06 -6.52 11.19
CA THR A 142 -3.33 -6.78 12.45
C THR A 142 -1.83 -6.91 12.26
N ARG A 143 -1.40 -7.49 11.15
CA ARG A 143 0.00 -7.79 10.87
C ARG A 143 0.48 -7.00 9.66
N GLY A 144 1.63 -6.34 9.80
CA GLY A 144 2.42 -5.77 8.71
C GLY A 144 3.61 -6.66 8.42
N LEU A 145 3.96 -6.78 7.14
CA LEU A 145 5.16 -7.47 6.67
C LEU A 145 5.97 -6.50 5.82
N ALA A 146 7.29 -6.48 6.02
CA ALA A 146 8.25 -5.76 5.21
C ALA A 146 9.23 -6.78 4.63
N GLY A 147 9.32 -6.91 3.32
CA GLY A 147 10.14 -7.92 2.67
C GLY A 147 11.16 -7.35 1.71
N GLY A 148 12.32 -7.98 1.63
CA GLY A 148 13.42 -7.58 0.76
C GLY A 148 14.06 -6.26 1.17
N GLY A 149 14.59 -5.55 0.20
CA GLY A 149 15.29 -4.27 0.41
C GLY A 149 16.78 -4.36 0.07
N TYR A 150 17.47 -3.24 0.23
CA TYR A 150 18.91 -3.12 0.00
C TYR A 150 19.59 -2.44 1.19
N ASP A 151 20.64 -3.07 1.73
CA ASP A 151 21.36 -2.63 2.93
C ASP A 151 22.64 -1.85 2.63
N GLN A 152 22.77 -1.22 1.46
CA GLN A 152 23.95 -0.57 0.90
C GLN A 152 25.05 -1.53 0.40
N SER A 153 24.93 -2.82 0.64
CA SER A 153 25.91 -3.82 0.22
C SER A 153 25.25 -5.02 -0.44
N ASN A 154 24.09 -5.43 0.07
CA ASN A 154 23.41 -6.63 -0.37
C ASN A 154 21.91 -6.41 -0.53
N TYR A 155 21.33 -7.06 -1.53
CA TYR A 155 19.88 -7.24 -1.59
C TYR A 155 19.47 -8.32 -0.58
N ARG A 156 18.31 -8.12 0.03
CA ARG A 156 17.80 -8.98 1.09
C ARG A 156 16.61 -9.81 0.59
N SER A 157 16.46 -11.00 1.15
CA SER A 157 15.25 -11.83 0.99
C SER A 157 14.38 -11.83 2.24
N THR A 158 14.94 -11.39 3.36
CA THR A 158 14.25 -11.43 4.66
C THR A 158 12.92 -10.73 4.63
N ILE A 159 11.91 -11.36 5.20
CA ILE A 159 10.61 -10.77 5.48
C ILE A 159 10.53 -10.55 6.99
N ASP A 160 10.40 -9.32 7.39
CA ASP A 160 10.13 -8.91 8.77
C ASP A 160 8.64 -8.73 9.02
N GLN A 161 8.18 -9.00 10.25
CA GLN A 161 6.79 -8.79 10.64
C GLN A 161 6.65 -7.90 11.87
N ILE A 162 5.56 -7.14 11.89
CA ILE A 162 5.13 -6.34 13.04
C ILE A 162 3.66 -6.62 13.37
N THR A 163 3.28 -6.42 14.63
CA THR A 163 1.88 -6.34 15.04
C THR A 163 1.48 -4.86 15.05
N ILE A 164 0.65 -4.42 14.08
CA ILE A 164 0.38 -2.99 13.84
C ILE A 164 -0.21 -2.25 15.05
N SER A 165 -0.94 -2.95 15.92
CA SER A 165 -1.57 -2.35 17.10
C SER A 165 -0.62 -2.14 18.29
N THR A 166 0.53 -2.80 18.33
CA THR A 166 1.50 -2.75 19.43
C THR A 166 2.85 -2.26 18.94
N LEU A 167 3.45 -1.32 19.66
CA LEU A 167 4.79 -0.83 19.36
C LEU A 167 5.85 -1.90 19.64
N GLY A 168 6.95 -1.85 18.93
CA GLY A 168 8.12 -2.71 19.13
C GLY A 168 8.79 -3.06 17.81
N ASN A 169 9.99 -3.61 17.92
CA ASN A 169 10.79 -3.99 16.78
C ASN A 169 10.15 -5.14 15.99
N ALA A 170 10.43 -5.16 14.71
CA ALA A 170 10.05 -6.25 13.82
C ALA A 170 10.81 -7.54 14.17
N PHE A 171 10.26 -8.65 13.77
CA PHE A 171 10.89 -9.96 13.94
C PHE A 171 10.67 -10.83 12.69
N PHE A 172 11.54 -11.79 12.49
CA PHE A 172 11.58 -12.64 11.31
C PHE A 172 10.26 -13.37 11.05
N PHE A 173 9.80 -13.33 9.80
CA PHE A 173 8.61 -14.00 9.31
C PHE A 173 8.96 -15.18 8.38
N GLY A 174 9.85 -15.00 7.45
CA GLY A 174 10.27 -15.93 6.40
C GLY A 174 11.15 -15.20 5.38
N ASP A 175 11.35 -15.78 4.22
CA ASP A 175 12.14 -15.22 3.14
C ASP A 175 11.33 -15.08 1.85
N LEU A 176 11.65 -14.05 1.05
CA LEU A 176 11.28 -13.96 -0.35
C LEU A 176 11.98 -15.04 -1.17
N VAL A 177 11.42 -15.46 -2.29
CA VAL A 177 12.03 -16.42 -3.22
C VAL A 177 13.37 -15.90 -3.74
N THR A 178 13.49 -14.58 -3.93
CA THR A 178 14.72 -13.95 -4.45
C THR A 178 15.02 -12.68 -3.64
N ALA A 179 16.31 -12.47 -3.31
CA ALA A 179 16.78 -11.24 -2.69
C ALA A 179 16.65 -10.06 -3.67
N CYS A 180 15.91 -9.02 -3.31
CA CYS A 180 15.50 -7.96 -4.24
C CYS A 180 14.95 -6.73 -3.52
N ASN A 181 14.73 -5.63 -4.25
CA ASN A 181 14.13 -4.40 -3.75
C ASN A 181 13.21 -3.73 -4.80
N ASN A 182 12.62 -2.59 -4.44
CA ASN A 182 11.82 -1.71 -5.31
C ASN A 182 10.55 -2.37 -5.89
N PHE A 183 9.67 -2.77 -5.02
CA PHE A 183 8.46 -3.52 -5.32
C PHE A 183 7.23 -2.65 -5.59
N SER A 184 6.33 -3.19 -6.41
CA SER A 184 4.89 -2.96 -6.23
C SER A 184 4.32 -3.97 -5.25
N ASN A 185 3.25 -3.61 -4.58
CA ASN A 185 2.67 -4.45 -3.54
C ASN A 185 1.14 -4.52 -3.65
N ALA A 186 0.60 -5.67 -3.30
CA ALA A 186 -0.84 -5.86 -3.13
C ALA A 186 -1.12 -6.76 -1.94
N ALA A 187 -2.23 -6.54 -1.24
CA ALA A 187 -2.60 -7.38 -0.11
C ALA A 187 -4.12 -7.55 0.02
N SER A 188 -4.50 -8.66 0.62
CA SER A 188 -5.85 -8.89 1.15
C SER A 188 -5.74 -9.20 2.64
N SER A 189 -6.87 -9.54 3.27
CA SER A 189 -6.85 -10.02 4.66
C SER A 189 -6.02 -11.29 4.87
N THR A 190 -5.73 -12.04 3.80
CA THR A 190 -5.05 -13.35 3.87
C THR A 190 -3.70 -13.40 3.18
N ARG A 191 -3.55 -12.73 2.03
CA ARG A 191 -2.34 -12.78 1.20
C ARG A 191 -1.66 -11.44 1.10
N GLY A 192 -0.33 -11.44 1.20
CA GLY A 192 0.56 -10.35 0.80
C GLY A 192 1.31 -10.75 -0.45
N ILE A 193 1.42 -9.86 -1.43
CA ILE A 193 2.01 -10.13 -2.74
C ILE A 193 3.01 -9.01 -3.05
N TRP A 194 4.22 -9.42 -3.42
CA TRP A 194 5.27 -8.55 -3.94
C TRP A 194 5.35 -8.74 -5.46
N ILE A 195 5.36 -7.66 -6.17
CA ILE A 195 5.17 -7.60 -7.62
C ILE A 195 6.28 -6.78 -8.22
N ASN A 196 6.85 -7.19 -9.33
CA ASN A 196 7.93 -6.50 -10.04
C ASN A 196 9.04 -6.02 -9.09
N TYR A 197 10.24 -6.39 -9.33
CA TYR A 197 11.36 -6.01 -8.47
C TYR A 197 12.68 -5.96 -9.24
N TYR A 198 13.65 -5.29 -8.64
CA TYR A 198 15.03 -5.34 -9.12
C TYR A 198 15.81 -6.38 -8.32
N ALA A 199 16.47 -7.31 -9.00
CA ALA A 199 17.31 -8.35 -8.42
C ALA A 199 18.74 -8.28 -8.98
N PRO A 200 19.79 -8.58 -8.16
CA PRO A 200 21.19 -8.43 -8.56
C PRO A 200 21.66 -9.48 -9.56
N SER A 201 21.04 -10.64 -9.61
CA SER A 201 21.42 -11.73 -10.52
C SER A 201 20.17 -12.32 -11.19
N PRO A 202 20.11 -12.23 -12.51
CA PRO A 202 21.16 -11.77 -13.44
C PRO A 202 21.30 -10.25 -13.63
N GLY A 203 20.99 -9.42 -12.62
CA GLY A 203 21.07 -7.96 -12.72
C GLY A 203 19.93 -7.38 -13.57
N THR A 204 18.71 -7.84 -13.31
CA THR A 204 17.55 -7.60 -14.18
C THR A 204 16.35 -7.13 -13.40
N TYR A 205 15.58 -6.32 -14.06
CA TYR A 205 14.19 -6.10 -13.79
C TYR A 205 13.45 -7.44 -13.90
N ASN A 206 12.62 -7.75 -12.93
CA ASN A 206 11.95 -9.03 -12.85
C ASN A 206 10.45 -8.82 -12.72
N ASN A 207 9.68 -9.58 -13.48
CA ASN A 207 8.22 -9.52 -13.48
C ASN A 207 7.56 -10.60 -12.62
N THR A 208 8.33 -11.49 -12.01
CA THR A 208 7.78 -12.52 -11.12
C THR A 208 7.05 -11.91 -9.95
N MET A 209 5.89 -12.42 -9.66
CA MET A 209 5.11 -12.10 -8.48
C MET A 209 5.28 -13.21 -7.44
N GLN A 210 5.41 -12.83 -6.17
CA GLN A 210 5.57 -13.79 -5.09
C GLN A 210 4.66 -13.44 -3.92
N TYR A 211 4.15 -14.43 -3.21
CA TYR A 211 3.17 -14.21 -2.16
C TYR A 211 3.42 -15.02 -0.89
N VAL A 212 2.87 -14.53 0.20
CA VAL A 212 2.77 -15.25 1.48
C VAL A 212 1.33 -15.26 2.00
N THR A 213 1.04 -16.21 2.89
CA THR A 213 -0.15 -16.14 3.74
C THR A 213 0.18 -15.31 4.98
N ILE A 214 -0.37 -14.10 5.11
CA ILE A 214 0.01 -13.13 6.15
C ILE A 214 -0.15 -13.68 7.58
N SER A 215 -1.13 -14.55 7.82
CA SER A 215 -1.40 -15.09 9.16
C SER A 215 -0.43 -16.19 9.59
N THR A 216 0.29 -16.80 8.66
CA THR A 216 1.15 -17.98 8.91
C THR A 216 2.58 -17.67 8.50
N MET A 217 3.53 -17.78 9.43
CA MET A 217 4.95 -17.61 9.14
C MET A 217 5.42 -18.64 8.10
N GLY A 218 6.34 -18.21 7.24
CA GLY A 218 6.93 -19.07 6.23
C GLY A 218 7.39 -18.27 5.01
N ASP A 219 8.10 -18.94 4.13
CA ASP A 219 8.70 -18.33 2.95
C ASP A 219 7.66 -18.04 1.86
N ALA A 220 7.98 -17.07 1.03
CA ALA A 220 7.17 -16.69 -0.12
C ALA A 220 7.16 -17.81 -1.17
N GLN A 221 6.08 -17.86 -1.91
CA GLN A 221 5.85 -18.77 -3.02
C GLN A 221 5.58 -18.00 -4.30
N ASP A 222 5.79 -18.64 -5.43
CA ASP A 222 5.48 -18.09 -6.73
C ASP A 222 3.98 -17.86 -6.90
N PHE A 223 3.60 -16.67 -7.38
CA PHE A 223 2.22 -16.29 -7.66
C PHE A 223 1.89 -16.32 -9.16
N GLY A 224 2.84 -16.01 -10.02
CA GLY A 224 2.74 -15.80 -11.46
C GLY A 224 3.59 -14.62 -11.92
N ASP A 225 3.37 -14.14 -13.13
CA ASP A 225 4.16 -13.05 -13.72
C ASP A 225 3.31 -11.81 -14.00
N ALA A 226 3.90 -10.63 -13.81
CA ALA A 226 3.30 -9.37 -14.20
C ALA A 226 3.47 -9.14 -15.71
N GLY A 227 2.41 -8.67 -16.37
CA GLY A 227 2.41 -8.34 -17.80
C GLY A 227 3.26 -7.12 -18.14
N ILE A 228 3.35 -6.18 -17.19
CA ILE A 228 4.27 -5.06 -17.30
C ILE A 228 5.69 -5.61 -17.10
N ASN A 229 6.42 -5.84 -18.17
CA ASN A 229 7.72 -6.50 -18.20
C ASN A 229 8.73 -5.91 -17.20
N GLY A 230 8.71 -6.38 -15.96
CA GLY A 230 9.70 -6.05 -14.94
C GLY A 230 9.79 -4.55 -14.62
N ALA A 231 8.68 -3.81 -14.67
CA ALA A 231 8.67 -2.42 -14.26
C ALA A 231 8.99 -2.32 -12.76
N THR A 232 10.21 -1.89 -12.44
CA THR A 232 10.53 -1.48 -11.06
C THR A 232 10.02 -0.08 -10.80
N ASP A 233 10.03 0.32 -9.53
CA ASP A 233 9.60 1.67 -9.18
C ASP A 233 8.15 1.99 -9.59
N SER A 234 7.39 0.95 -9.96
CA SER A 234 5.94 0.96 -9.98
C SER A 234 5.42 0.88 -8.54
N ASN A 235 4.18 1.20 -8.33
CA ASN A 235 3.56 0.99 -7.03
C ASN A 235 2.14 0.47 -7.21
N GLY A 236 1.68 -0.27 -6.21
CA GLY A 236 0.38 -0.90 -6.22
C GLY A 236 -0.38 -0.69 -4.93
N ALA A 237 -1.67 -0.85 -5.06
CA ALA A 237 -2.60 -0.89 -3.94
C ALA A 237 -3.73 -1.87 -4.27
N SER A 238 -4.55 -2.19 -3.28
CA SER A 238 -5.51 -3.27 -3.45
C SER A 238 -6.80 -3.03 -2.67
N ASN A 239 -7.85 -3.74 -3.09
CA ASN A 239 -8.95 -4.04 -2.20
C ASN A 239 -8.87 -5.53 -1.77
N SER A 240 -9.91 -6.07 -1.14
CA SER A 240 -9.94 -7.47 -0.70
C SER A 240 -9.88 -8.50 -1.84
N VAL A 241 -10.08 -8.10 -3.11
CA VAL A 241 -10.21 -8.98 -4.26
C VAL A 241 -9.12 -8.76 -5.30
N ARG A 242 -8.86 -7.49 -5.65
CA ARG A 242 -7.91 -7.11 -6.71
C ARG A 242 -6.73 -6.33 -6.15
N GLY A 243 -5.53 -6.70 -6.59
CA GLY A 243 -4.36 -5.84 -6.56
C GLY A 243 -4.24 -5.11 -7.89
N VAL A 244 -3.98 -3.80 -7.86
CA VAL A 244 -3.81 -2.95 -9.05
C VAL A 244 -2.49 -2.22 -8.89
N PHE A 245 -1.64 -2.27 -9.91
CA PHE A 245 -0.30 -1.68 -9.86
C PHE A 245 0.04 -1.05 -11.21
N GLY A 246 0.79 0.03 -11.20
CA GLY A 246 1.04 0.77 -12.42
C GLY A 246 2.20 1.75 -12.34
N GLY A 247 2.55 2.29 -13.49
CA GLY A 247 3.72 3.14 -13.66
C GLY A 247 5.02 2.36 -13.62
N GLY A 248 6.10 3.04 -13.21
CA GLY A 248 7.43 2.44 -13.12
C GLY A 248 8.28 2.63 -14.36
N ASP A 249 9.46 2.04 -14.32
CA ASP A 249 10.42 2.05 -15.43
C ASP A 249 10.95 0.64 -15.70
N TYR A 250 11.33 0.37 -16.93
CA TYR A 250 11.97 -0.88 -17.33
C TYR A 250 13.00 -0.63 -18.45
N PRO A 251 13.88 -1.59 -18.74
CA PRO A 251 14.97 -1.39 -19.70
C PRO A 251 14.50 -0.85 -21.04
N GLY A 252 14.98 0.34 -21.41
CA GLY A 252 14.64 1.02 -22.66
C GLY A 252 13.36 1.85 -22.66
N VAL A 253 12.59 1.83 -21.55
CA VAL A 253 11.39 2.66 -21.37
C VAL A 253 11.43 3.28 -19.97
N PRO A 254 11.98 4.49 -19.84
CA PRO A 254 12.26 5.09 -18.53
C PRO A 254 11.00 5.47 -17.76
N PHE A 255 9.84 5.57 -18.42
CA PHE A 255 8.56 5.87 -17.76
C PHE A 255 7.44 5.10 -18.45
N ASN A 256 6.62 4.42 -17.66
CA ASN A 256 5.51 3.61 -18.12
C ASN A 256 4.18 4.18 -17.63
N ALA A 257 3.14 4.09 -18.45
CA ALA A 257 1.78 4.45 -18.07
C ALA A 257 0.94 3.22 -17.70
N ALA A 258 1.31 2.03 -18.18
CA ALA A 258 0.46 0.84 -18.06
C ALA A 258 0.10 0.53 -16.59
N ILE A 259 -1.14 0.13 -16.40
CA ILE A 259 -1.70 -0.37 -15.16
C ILE A 259 -2.13 -1.81 -15.38
N ASP A 260 -1.64 -2.71 -14.54
CA ASP A 260 -2.06 -4.11 -14.49
C ASP A 260 -2.85 -4.42 -13.22
N TYR A 261 -3.57 -5.53 -13.25
CA TYR A 261 -4.24 -6.04 -12.06
C TYR A 261 -4.10 -7.57 -11.91
N ILE A 262 -4.26 -8.02 -10.68
CA ILE A 262 -4.35 -9.44 -10.31
C ILE A 262 -5.61 -9.69 -9.48
N THR A 263 -6.08 -10.94 -9.52
CA THR A 263 -7.06 -11.43 -8.55
C THR A 263 -6.32 -12.10 -7.40
N ILE A 264 -6.30 -11.47 -6.22
CA ILE A 264 -5.45 -11.87 -5.08
C ILE A 264 -5.68 -13.33 -4.63
N ALA A 265 -6.92 -13.81 -4.75
CA ALA A 265 -7.29 -15.15 -4.27
C ALA A 265 -6.82 -16.30 -5.18
N SER A 266 -6.51 -16.02 -6.45
CA SER A 266 -6.10 -17.03 -7.45
C SER A 266 -4.71 -16.74 -7.96
N LEU A 267 -3.88 -17.78 -8.08
CA LEU A 267 -2.58 -17.69 -8.72
C LEU A 267 -2.73 -17.45 -10.22
N GLY A 268 -1.76 -16.82 -10.82
CA GLY A 268 -1.69 -16.57 -12.26
C GLY A 268 -1.13 -15.19 -12.57
N ASP A 269 -0.94 -14.95 -13.86
CA ASP A 269 -0.34 -13.73 -14.39
C ASP A 269 -1.27 -12.53 -14.25
N SER A 270 -0.69 -11.33 -14.26
CA SER A 270 -1.47 -10.11 -14.29
C SER A 270 -2.15 -9.90 -15.64
N VAL A 271 -3.15 -9.06 -15.63
CA VAL A 271 -3.93 -8.68 -16.80
C VAL A 271 -3.96 -7.17 -16.90
N ASP A 272 -3.90 -6.68 -18.14
CA ASP A 272 -4.01 -5.26 -18.44
C ASP A 272 -5.29 -4.65 -17.85
N PHE A 273 -5.14 -3.51 -17.21
CA PHE A 273 -6.23 -2.76 -16.59
C PHE A 273 -6.56 -1.48 -17.37
N GLY A 274 -5.54 -0.80 -17.89
CA GLY A 274 -5.59 0.51 -18.54
C GLY A 274 -4.30 1.29 -18.29
N ASP A 275 -4.33 2.62 -18.42
CA ASP A 275 -3.16 3.48 -18.33
C ASP A 275 -3.30 4.59 -17.29
N LEU A 276 -2.19 5.03 -16.68
CA LEU A 276 -2.08 6.30 -15.96
C LEU A 276 -2.29 7.47 -16.93
N SER A 277 -2.74 8.61 -16.44
CA SER A 277 -2.91 9.82 -17.28
C SER A 277 -1.60 10.31 -17.86
N VAL A 278 -0.47 10.03 -17.21
CA VAL A 278 0.89 10.37 -17.65
C VAL A 278 1.84 9.25 -17.29
N ALA A 279 2.68 8.82 -18.24
CA ALA A 279 3.75 7.84 -18.01
C ALA A 279 4.75 8.37 -16.99
N ARG A 280 4.93 7.64 -15.88
CA ARG A 280 5.82 8.03 -14.79
C ARG A 280 6.23 6.84 -13.92
N GLY A 281 7.45 6.91 -13.38
CA GLY A 281 7.96 5.97 -12.40
C GLY A 281 8.00 6.57 -11.00
N GLN A 282 8.35 5.75 -10.01
CA GLN A 282 8.58 6.16 -8.62
C GLN A 282 7.37 6.84 -7.97
N VAL A 283 6.20 6.32 -8.26
CA VAL A 283 4.91 6.81 -7.74
C VAL A 283 4.62 6.23 -6.35
N GLY A 284 3.87 6.97 -5.53
CA GLY A 284 3.25 6.43 -4.32
C GLY A 284 1.84 5.95 -4.63
N ALA A 285 1.36 4.87 -3.99
CA ALA A 285 0.00 4.38 -4.19
C ALA A 285 -0.77 4.19 -2.88
N VAL A 286 -2.06 4.48 -2.92
CA VAL A 286 -3.01 4.23 -1.82
C VAL A 286 -4.33 3.74 -2.37
N SER A 287 -5.11 3.04 -1.55
CA SER A 287 -6.42 2.56 -1.97
C SER A 287 -7.51 2.66 -0.91
N SER A 288 -8.73 2.59 -1.38
CA SER A 288 -9.92 2.23 -0.64
C SER A 288 -10.52 0.95 -1.25
N PRO A 289 -11.59 0.38 -0.70
CA PRO A 289 -12.26 -0.76 -1.33
C PRO A 289 -12.71 -0.52 -2.78
N SER A 290 -12.88 0.75 -3.20
CA SER A 290 -13.39 1.10 -4.52
C SER A 290 -12.39 1.79 -5.44
N ARG A 291 -11.42 2.53 -4.91
CA ARG A 291 -10.47 3.33 -5.69
C ARG A 291 -9.03 3.00 -5.35
N CYS A 292 -8.17 2.98 -6.37
CA CYS A 292 -6.73 3.06 -6.25
C CYS A 292 -6.28 4.44 -6.77
N CYS A 293 -5.37 5.09 -6.04
CA CYS A 293 -4.82 6.40 -6.38
C CYS A 293 -3.30 6.30 -6.44
N TRP A 294 -2.68 6.86 -7.49
CA TRP A 294 -1.24 7.02 -7.64
C TRP A 294 -0.86 8.47 -7.58
N ALA A 295 0.17 8.82 -6.83
CA ALA A 295 0.57 10.19 -6.59
C ALA A 295 2.05 10.42 -6.84
N GLY A 296 2.39 11.60 -7.34
CA GLY A 296 3.76 12.03 -7.57
C GLY A 296 4.47 11.24 -8.65
N GLY A 297 5.74 10.98 -8.43
CA GLY A 297 6.61 10.25 -9.34
C GLY A 297 7.49 11.15 -10.17
N GLU A 298 8.15 10.54 -11.14
CA GLU A 298 9.04 11.20 -12.09
C GLU A 298 8.60 10.88 -13.51
N THR A 299 8.58 11.92 -14.30
CA THR A 299 8.62 11.94 -15.76
C THR A 299 10.04 12.43 -16.13
N PRO A 300 10.31 13.12 -17.24
CA PRO A 300 11.56 13.87 -17.33
C PRO A 300 11.78 14.89 -16.18
N SER A 301 10.73 15.22 -15.43
CA SER A 301 10.76 16.08 -14.25
C SER A 301 9.86 15.50 -13.15
N LEU A 302 10.06 15.94 -11.91
CA LEU A 302 9.20 15.55 -10.79
C LEU A 302 7.75 15.94 -11.05
N SER A 303 6.82 15.10 -10.60
CA SER A 303 5.38 15.28 -10.76
C SER A 303 4.70 15.46 -9.41
N ASP A 304 3.61 16.23 -9.39
CA ASP A 304 2.68 16.35 -8.27
C ASP A 304 1.30 15.75 -8.59
N VAL A 305 1.10 15.22 -9.79
CA VAL A 305 -0.17 14.66 -10.25
C VAL A 305 -0.62 13.49 -9.38
N ILE A 306 -1.90 13.45 -9.06
CA ILE A 306 -2.58 12.31 -8.45
C ILE A 306 -3.62 11.79 -9.43
N ASP A 307 -3.49 10.53 -9.82
CA ASP A 307 -4.46 9.82 -10.66
C ASP A 307 -5.24 8.80 -9.84
N TYR A 308 -6.42 8.41 -10.32
CA TYR A 308 -7.16 7.32 -9.72
C TYR A 308 -7.89 6.45 -10.74
N VAL A 309 -8.13 5.19 -10.35
CA VAL A 309 -9.04 4.26 -11.02
C VAL A 309 -10.10 3.74 -10.07
N THR A 310 -11.22 3.27 -10.63
CA THR A 310 -12.19 2.45 -9.90
C THR A 310 -11.77 0.98 -10.00
N ILE A 311 -11.35 0.36 -8.90
CA ILE A 311 -10.75 -1.01 -8.89
C ILE A 311 -11.65 -2.08 -9.54
N ALA A 312 -12.97 -1.91 -9.47
CA ALA A 312 -13.92 -2.90 -9.98
C ALA A 312 -14.08 -2.88 -11.52
N THR A 313 -13.74 -1.78 -12.18
CA THR A 313 -13.96 -1.58 -13.63
C THR A 313 -12.65 -1.27 -14.33
N LEU A 314 -12.37 -1.95 -15.43
CA LEU A 314 -11.19 -1.69 -16.27
C LEU A 314 -11.30 -0.31 -16.93
N GLY A 315 -10.17 0.31 -17.20
CA GLY A 315 -10.06 1.58 -17.93
C GLY A 315 -8.97 2.47 -17.37
N ASP A 316 -8.69 3.53 -18.12
CA ASP A 316 -7.62 4.47 -17.83
C ASP A 316 -7.89 5.28 -16.55
N ALA A 317 -6.82 5.71 -15.94
CA ALA A 317 -6.87 6.56 -14.76
C ALA A 317 -7.37 7.96 -15.12
N THR A 318 -8.07 8.54 -14.17
CA THR A 318 -8.60 9.89 -14.24
C THR A 318 -7.88 10.77 -13.25
N ASP A 319 -7.69 12.05 -13.59
CA ASP A 319 -7.12 13.04 -12.70
C ASP A 319 -7.91 13.13 -11.38
N PHE A 320 -7.21 13.07 -10.28
CA PHE A 320 -7.75 13.21 -8.93
C PHE A 320 -7.47 14.61 -8.36
N GLY A 321 -6.30 15.17 -8.65
CA GLY A 321 -5.75 16.43 -8.14
C GLY A 321 -4.24 16.37 -8.00
N ASN A 322 -3.65 17.18 -7.11
CA ASN A 322 -2.21 17.29 -6.98
C ASN A 322 -1.72 17.13 -5.53
N LEU A 323 -0.49 16.66 -5.36
CA LEU A 323 0.26 16.76 -4.11
C LEU A 323 0.54 18.21 -3.75
N THR A 324 0.97 18.47 -2.52
CA THR A 324 1.39 19.82 -2.08
C THR A 324 2.69 20.28 -2.75
N ALA A 325 3.48 19.37 -3.29
CA ALA A 325 4.70 19.63 -4.06
C ALA A 325 5.03 18.44 -4.96
N ALA A 326 5.73 18.71 -6.08
CA ALA A 326 6.21 17.68 -6.98
C ALA A 326 7.31 16.84 -6.29
N ARG A 327 7.13 15.52 -6.24
CA ARG A 327 8.00 14.58 -5.52
C ARG A 327 7.92 13.18 -6.11
N ARG A 328 8.95 12.37 -5.83
CA ARG A 328 9.02 10.95 -6.16
C ARG A 328 9.42 10.14 -4.93
N ARG A 329 9.00 8.87 -4.85
CA ARG A 329 9.28 7.85 -3.80
C ARG A 329 9.07 8.29 -2.38
#